data_026764d9e023444147bd16f55cf44315
#
_entry.id   026764d9e023444147bd16f55cf44315
#
_cell.length_a   1.000
_cell.length_b   1.000
_cell.length_c   1.000
_cell.angle_alpha   90.00
_cell.angle_beta   90.00
_cell.angle_gamma   90.00
#
_symmetry.space_group_name_H-M   'P 1'
#
loop_
_entity.id
_entity.type
_entity.pdbx_description
1 polymer ?
#
loop_
_entity_poly.entity_id
_entity_poly.type
_entity_poly.pdbx_seq_one_letter_code
_entity_poly.pdbx_strand_id
1 'polypeptide(L)'
;MSEAKREPLFHISKRTDISWQKALLIRVIAIALALGASAIICLLLTDDDPLAIYSTIIKGTFGTPRKTWVTFRDVAMLLCISLAVTPAFKMRFWNIGGEGQTLMGCLASASCMILLRDVLPNWALILVMLLTSMLAGAIWGGIPALFKAKWNTNETLFTLMMNYV
;
A
#
# COMPACT_ATOMS: atom_id res chain seq x y z
N MET A 1 8.89 46.76 29.16
CA MET A 1 7.48 46.42 29.04
C MET A 1 7.42 45.00 28.47
N SER A 2 7.05 44.03 29.31
CA SER A 2 6.94 42.61 28.92
C SER A 2 5.65 42.43 28.10
N GLU A 3 5.75 42.08 26.82
CA GLU A 3 4.59 41.67 26.03
C GLU A 3 4.03 40.38 26.64
N ALA A 4 2.85 40.47 27.23
CA ALA A 4 2.10 39.31 27.69
C ALA A 4 1.69 38.49 26.45
N LYS A 5 2.41 37.42 26.22
CA LYS A 5 2.11 36.40 25.17
C LYS A 5 0.71 35.85 25.47
N ARG A 6 -0.30 36.27 24.69
CA ARG A 6 -1.67 35.75 24.83
C ARG A 6 -1.65 34.24 24.58
N GLU A 7 -1.95 33.44 25.60
CA GLU A 7 -2.10 32.00 25.46
C GLU A 7 -3.26 31.72 24.49
N PRO A 8 -3.09 30.77 23.54
CA PRO A 8 -4.17 30.42 22.62
C PRO A 8 -5.35 29.82 23.40
N LEU A 9 -6.57 30.25 23.06
CA LEU A 9 -7.83 29.82 23.68
C LEU A 9 -8.07 28.29 23.57
N PHE A 10 -7.40 27.61 22.62
CA PHE A 10 -7.49 26.18 22.42
C PHE A 10 -6.09 25.57 22.38
N HIS A 11 -5.86 24.57 23.20
CA HIS A 11 -4.62 23.80 23.24
C HIS A 11 -4.89 22.38 22.72
N ILE A 12 -4.36 22.04 21.55
CA ILE A 12 -4.46 20.69 20.99
C ILE A 12 -3.32 19.87 21.59
N SER A 13 -3.62 19.00 22.54
CA SER A 13 -2.65 18.05 23.11
C SER A 13 -2.86 16.67 22.54
N LYS A 14 -1.73 15.97 22.23
CA LYS A 14 -1.77 14.58 21.79
C LYS A 14 -2.21 13.70 22.94
N ARG A 15 -3.35 13.02 22.80
CA ARG A 15 -3.86 12.06 23.78
C ARG A 15 -3.08 10.74 23.63
N THR A 16 -2.26 10.40 24.63
CA THR A 16 -1.40 9.22 24.60
C THR A 16 -2.05 7.96 25.16
N ASP A 17 -3.07 8.10 26.02
CA ASP A 17 -3.67 6.98 26.76
C ASP A 17 -5.09 6.72 26.32
N ILE A 18 -5.25 5.99 25.22
CA ILE A 18 -6.55 5.47 24.77
C ILE A 18 -6.53 3.96 25.03
N SER A 19 -7.46 3.46 25.86
CA SER A 19 -7.61 2.01 26.05
C SER A 19 -7.98 1.35 24.70
N TRP A 20 -7.48 0.13 24.47
CA TRP A 20 -7.69 -0.61 23.23
C TRP A 20 -9.17 -0.71 22.83
N GLN A 21 -10.08 -0.89 23.79
CA GLN A 21 -11.52 -0.94 23.58
C GLN A 21 -12.08 0.39 23.04
N LYS A 22 -11.66 1.53 23.60
CA LYS A 22 -12.06 2.85 23.11
C LYS A 22 -11.52 3.13 21.72
N ALA A 23 -10.29 2.71 21.45
CA ALA A 23 -9.68 2.84 20.11
C ALA A 23 -10.45 2.01 19.07
N LEU A 24 -10.86 0.79 19.43
CA LEU A 24 -11.69 -0.07 18.57
C LEU A 24 -13.06 0.57 18.31
N LEU A 25 -13.74 1.04 19.36
CA LEU A 25 -15.04 1.69 19.25
C LEU A 25 -14.99 2.92 18.31
N ILE A 26 -13.99 3.78 18.48
CA ILE A 26 -13.80 4.96 17.62
C ILE A 26 -13.62 4.53 16.16
N ARG A 27 -12.84 3.49 15.89
CA ARG A 27 -12.63 2.98 14.52
C ARG A 27 -13.92 2.43 13.91
N VAL A 28 -14.70 1.66 14.69
CA VAL A 28 -15.98 1.11 14.22
C VAL A 28 -16.96 2.24 13.90
N ILE A 29 -17.07 3.24 14.78
CA ILE A 29 -17.94 4.41 14.56
C ILE A 29 -17.47 5.18 13.32
N ALA A 30 -16.17 5.40 13.15
CA ALA A 30 -15.63 6.09 11.98
C ALA A 30 -15.94 5.34 10.67
N ILE A 31 -15.82 4.02 10.66
CA ILE A 31 -16.18 3.19 9.50
C ILE A 31 -17.69 3.27 9.22
N ALA A 32 -18.52 3.16 10.25
CA ALA A 32 -19.97 3.26 10.09
C ALA A 32 -20.40 4.63 9.53
N LEU A 33 -19.80 5.72 10.04
CA LEU A 33 -20.05 7.07 9.53
C LEU A 33 -19.56 7.23 8.07
N ALA A 34 -18.42 6.67 7.72
CA ALA A 34 -17.90 6.71 6.35
C ALA A 34 -18.80 5.95 5.37
N LEU A 35 -19.29 4.78 5.76
CA LEU A 35 -20.27 4.01 4.98
C LEU A 35 -21.60 4.76 4.86
N GLY A 36 -22.09 5.36 5.95
CA GLY A 36 -23.31 6.18 5.92
C GLY A 36 -23.17 7.40 4.99
N ALA A 37 -22.05 8.12 5.07
CA ALA A 37 -21.77 9.24 4.17
C ALA A 37 -21.67 8.78 2.70
N SER A 38 -21.03 7.66 2.44
CA SER A 38 -20.96 7.06 1.09
C SER A 38 -22.35 6.67 0.58
N ALA A 39 -23.21 6.10 1.44
CA ALA A 39 -24.58 5.77 1.06
C ALA A 39 -25.40 7.03 0.67
N ILE A 40 -25.26 8.11 1.44
CA ILE A 40 -25.91 9.39 1.12
C ILE A 40 -25.42 9.94 -0.23
N ILE A 41 -24.11 9.90 -0.48
CA ILE A 41 -23.53 10.35 -1.76
C ILE A 41 -24.07 9.49 -2.90
N CYS A 42 -24.14 8.18 -2.74
CA CYS A 42 -24.72 7.29 -3.76
C CYS A 42 -26.18 7.64 -4.06
N LEU A 43 -27.00 7.86 -3.03
CA LEU A 43 -28.42 8.27 -3.22
C LEU A 43 -28.58 9.62 -3.91
N LEU A 44 -27.60 10.55 -3.74
CA LEU A 44 -27.66 11.88 -4.36
C LEU A 44 -27.15 11.90 -5.80
N LEU A 45 -26.23 11.01 -6.14
CA LEU A 45 -25.56 11.01 -7.44
C LEU A 45 -26.06 9.91 -8.39
N THR A 46 -26.66 8.86 -7.84
CA THR A 46 -27.06 7.67 -8.59
C THR A 46 -28.46 7.26 -8.13
N ASP A 47 -29.33 6.84 -9.04
CA ASP A 47 -30.67 6.33 -8.71
C ASP A 47 -30.63 4.88 -8.14
N ASP A 48 -29.41 4.37 -7.80
CA ASP A 48 -29.20 3.03 -7.30
C ASP A 48 -29.35 2.94 -5.77
N ASP A 49 -29.95 1.82 -5.30
CA ASP A 49 -30.02 1.52 -3.88
C ASP A 49 -28.63 1.25 -3.27
N PRO A 50 -28.17 2.02 -2.25
CA PRO A 50 -26.90 1.80 -1.59
C PRO A 50 -26.71 0.39 -1.01
N LEU A 51 -27.80 -0.24 -0.56
CA LEU A 51 -27.77 -1.61 -0.06
C LEU A 51 -27.46 -2.62 -1.17
N ALA A 52 -27.99 -2.37 -2.37
CA ALA A 52 -27.67 -3.19 -3.54
C ALA A 52 -26.19 -3.05 -3.92
N ILE A 53 -25.63 -1.82 -3.88
CA ILE A 53 -24.22 -1.57 -4.12
C ILE A 53 -23.34 -2.32 -3.10
N TYR A 54 -23.61 -2.18 -1.80
CA TYR A 54 -22.85 -2.88 -0.75
C TYR A 54 -22.96 -4.41 -0.86
N SER A 55 -24.15 -4.92 -1.16
CA SER A 55 -24.34 -6.36 -1.38
C SER A 55 -23.52 -6.86 -2.57
N THR A 56 -23.43 -6.06 -3.62
CA THR A 56 -22.64 -6.36 -4.83
C THR A 56 -21.14 -6.38 -4.53
N ILE A 57 -20.64 -5.45 -3.72
CA ILE A 57 -19.25 -5.45 -3.26
C ILE A 57 -18.94 -6.72 -2.48
N ILE A 58 -19.79 -7.09 -1.51
CA ILE A 58 -19.60 -8.31 -0.71
C ILE A 58 -19.67 -9.56 -1.61
N LYS A 59 -20.66 -9.64 -2.51
CA LYS A 59 -20.78 -10.75 -3.46
C LYS A 59 -19.61 -10.78 -4.47
N GLY A 60 -19.08 -9.61 -4.81
CA GLY A 60 -17.87 -9.47 -5.65
C GLY A 60 -16.64 -10.10 -4.99
N THR A 61 -16.52 -9.96 -3.68
CA THR A 61 -15.39 -10.43 -2.88
C THR A 61 -15.53 -11.89 -2.44
N PHE A 62 -16.70 -12.27 -1.91
CA PHE A 62 -16.93 -13.58 -1.28
C PHE A 62 -18.02 -14.43 -1.94
N GLY A 63 -18.62 -13.95 -3.02
CA GLY A 63 -19.80 -14.61 -3.63
C GLY A 63 -19.54 -15.96 -4.31
N THR A 64 -18.28 -16.33 -4.58
CA THR A 64 -17.90 -17.64 -5.12
C THR A 64 -16.55 -18.08 -4.55
N PRO A 65 -16.26 -19.40 -4.45
CA PRO A 65 -14.97 -19.88 -3.98
C PRO A 65 -13.78 -19.29 -4.76
N ARG A 66 -13.92 -19.10 -6.07
CA ARG A 66 -12.89 -18.50 -6.92
C ARG A 66 -12.63 -17.03 -6.53
N LYS A 67 -13.68 -16.23 -6.30
CA LYS A 67 -13.54 -14.82 -5.90
C LYS A 67 -12.89 -14.71 -4.53
N THR A 68 -13.32 -15.54 -3.59
CA THR A 68 -12.73 -15.63 -2.25
C THR A 68 -11.24 -15.96 -2.33
N TRP A 69 -10.84 -16.95 -3.16
CA TRP A 69 -9.44 -17.29 -3.37
C TRP A 69 -8.61 -16.13 -3.93
N VAL A 70 -9.14 -15.43 -4.94
CA VAL A 70 -8.50 -14.22 -5.50
C VAL A 70 -8.32 -13.16 -4.42
N THR A 71 -9.34 -12.91 -3.61
CA THR A 71 -9.27 -11.94 -2.50
C THR A 71 -8.17 -12.31 -1.50
N PHE A 72 -8.08 -13.58 -1.08
CA PHE A 72 -7.00 -14.03 -0.18
C PHE A 72 -5.62 -13.89 -0.81
N ARG A 73 -5.47 -14.21 -2.09
CA ARG A 73 -4.22 -14.00 -2.82
C ARG A 73 -3.81 -12.53 -2.81
N ASP A 74 -4.74 -11.62 -3.09
CA ASP A 74 -4.46 -10.19 -3.16
C ASP A 74 -4.13 -9.62 -1.76
N VAL A 75 -4.82 -10.09 -0.70
CA VAL A 75 -4.48 -9.77 0.69
C VAL A 75 -3.08 -10.27 1.04
N ALA A 76 -2.71 -11.49 0.65
CA ALA A 76 -1.37 -12.02 0.90
C ALA A 76 -0.28 -11.19 0.19
N MET A 77 -0.51 -10.78 -1.06
CA MET A 77 0.40 -9.90 -1.79
C MET A 77 0.56 -8.53 -1.08
N LEU A 78 -0.55 -7.91 -0.67
CA LEU A 78 -0.51 -6.65 0.06
C LEU A 78 0.22 -6.77 1.40
N LEU A 79 0.06 -7.89 2.11
CA LEU A 79 0.81 -8.16 3.34
C LEU A 79 2.31 -8.29 3.07
N CYS A 80 2.71 -9.01 2.03
CA CYS A 80 4.13 -9.12 1.65
C CYS A 80 4.73 -7.75 1.34
N ILE A 81 4.04 -6.92 0.56
CA ILE A 81 4.50 -5.56 0.23
C ILE A 81 4.59 -4.70 1.51
N SER A 82 3.58 -4.76 2.37
CA SER A 82 3.55 -4.01 3.63
C SER A 82 4.70 -4.40 4.56
N LEU A 83 5.02 -5.68 4.65
CA LEU A 83 6.17 -6.18 5.42
C LEU A 83 7.50 -5.71 4.82
N ALA A 84 7.63 -5.73 3.48
CA ALA A 84 8.83 -5.28 2.78
C ALA A 84 9.09 -3.77 2.98
N VAL A 85 8.03 -2.95 3.02
CA VAL A 85 8.15 -1.49 3.19
C VAL A 85 8.34 -1.08 4.65
N THR A 86 7.94 -1.90 5.62
CA THR A 86 8.02 -1.60 7.06
C THR A 86 9.41 -1.19 7.53
N PRO A 87 10.53 -1.86 7.15
CA PRO A 87 11.88 -1.42 7.54
C PRO A 87 12.22 -0.03 7.03
N ALA A 88 11.85 0.30 5.80
CA ALA A 88 12.09 1.62 5.21
C ALA A 88 11.40 2.72 6.02
N PHE A 89 10.14 2.54 6.38
CA PHE A 89 9.40 3.50 7.23
C PHE A 89 9.99 3.63 8.62
N LYS A 90 10.48 2.53 9.22
CA LYS A 90 11.19 2.60 10.52
C LYS A 90 12.46 3.43 10.45
N MET A 91 13.15 3.42 9.32
CA MET A 91 14.33 4.27 9.06
C MET A 91 13.97 5.70 8.65
N ARG A 92 12.69 6.09 8.69
CA ARG A 92 12.17 7.37 8.21
C ARG A 92 12.43 7.62 6.71
N PHE A 93 12.55 6.55 5.95
CA PHE A 93 12.61 6.59 4.49
C PHE A 93 11.20 6.30 3.94
N TRP A 94 10.53 7.34 3.47
CA TRP A 94 9.15 7.24 2.97
C TRP A 94 9.13 6.69 1.54
N ASN A 95 9.24 5.36 1.41
CA ASN A 95 9.20 4.68 0.13
C ASN A 95 7.75 4.45 -0.33
N ILE A 96 7.27 5.29 -1.25
CA ILE A 96 5.97 5.12 -1.93
C ILE A 96 6.15 4.38 -3.28
N GLY A 97 7.37 4.04 -3.65
CA GLY A 97 7.74 3.38 -4.91
C GLY A 97 7.56 1.85 -4.94
N GLY A 98 6.83 1.27 -3.99
CA GLY A 98 6.65 -0.18 -3.91
C GLY A 98 5.98 -0.80 -5.14
N GLU A 99 5.11 -0.06 -5.82
CA GLU A 99 4.46 -0.50 -7.05
C GLU A 99 5.47 -0.64 -8.20
N GLY A 100 6.26 0.39 -8.47
CA GLY A 100 7.31 0.35 -9.50
C GLY A 100 8.36 -0.73 -9.21
N GLN A 101 8.77 -0.91 -7.96
CA GLN A 101 9.68 -1.99 -7.56
C GLN A 101 9.12 -3.38 -7.87
N THR A 102 7.83 -3.57 -7.58
CA THR A 102 7.13 -4.84 -7.86
C THR A 102 7.03 -5.07 -9.38
N LEU A 103 6.66 -4.04 -10.15
CA LEU A 103 6.58 -4.13 -11.62
C LEU A 103 7.93 -4.46 -12.25
N MET A 104 9.02 -3.85 -11.79
CA MET A 104 10.39 -4.18 -12.27
C MET A 104 10.78 -5.61 -11.94
N GLY A 105 10.44 -6.10 -10.75
CA GLY A 105 10.62 -7.49 -10.38
C GLY A 105 9.82 -8.44 -11.27
N CYS A 106 8.56 -8.12 -11.54
CA CYS A 106 7.70 -8.89 -12.45
C CYS A 106 8.25 -8.90 -13.89
N LEU A 107 8.70 -7.77 -14.39
CA LEU A 107 9.30 -7.64 -15.72
C LEU A 107 10.54 -8.52 -15.87
N ALA A 108 11.45 -8.48 -14.89
CA ALA A 108 12.66 -9.31 -14.89
C ALA A 108 12.31 -10.81 -14.84
N SER A 109 11.37 -11.18 -13.98
CA SER A 109 10.90 -12.58 -13.87
C SER A 109 10.27 -13.07 -15.18
N ALA A 110 9.38 -12.28 -15.79
CA ALA A 110 8.73 -12.61 -17.06
C ALA A 110 9.74 -12.72 -18.20
N SER A 111 10.71 -11.81 -18.26
CA SER A 111 11.79 -11.85 -19.24
C SER A 111 12.61 -13.13 -19.14
N CYS A 112 12.99 -13.54 -17.91
CA CYS A 112 13.70 -14.79 -17.68
C CYS A 112 12.86 -16.00 -18.11
N MET A 113 11.55 -16.00 -17.80
CA MET A 113 10.65 -17.06 -18.19
C MET A 113 10.60 -17.23 -19.72
N ILE A 114 10.47 -16.11 -20.45
CA ILE A 114 10.36 -16.14 -21.93
C ILE A 114 11.69 -16.58 -22.56
N LEU A 115 12.82 -16.08 -22.07
CA LEU A 115 14.13 -16.31 -22.69
C LEU A 115 14.74 -17.68 -22.32
N LEU A 116 14.48 -18.20 -21.13
CA LEU A 116 15.19 -19.34 -20.58
C LEU A 116 14.33 -20.59 -20.41
N ARG A 117 13.02 -20.54 -20.72
CA ARG A 117 12.10 -21.67 -20.53
C ARG A 117 12.51 -22.93 -21.31
N ASP A 118 13.14 -22.78 -22.49
CA ASP A 118 13.53 -23.87 -23.36
C ASP A 118 14.99 -24.33 -23.14
N VAL A 119 15.73 -23.57 -22.26
CA VAL A 119 17.17 -23.83 -21.99
C VAL A 119 17.37 -24.45 -20.61
N LEU A 120 16.56 -24.05 -19.60
CA LEU A 120 16.74 -24.46 -18.22
C LEU A 120 15.64 -25.45 -17.77
N PRO A 121 15.98 -26.41 -16.91
CA PRO A 121 14.97 -27.23 -16.23
C PRO A 121 14.11 -26.37 -15.31
N ASN A 122 12.84 -26.73 -15.10
CA ASN A 122 11.85 -25.93 -14.38
C ASN A 122 12.32 -25.43 -13.00
N TRP A 123 13.03 -26.27 -12.23
CA TRP A 123 13.52 -25.88 -10.91
C TRP A 123 14.58 -24.77 -10.98
N ALA A 124 15.51 -24.85 -11.94
CA ALA A 124 16.55 -23.86 -12.15
C ALA A 124 15.95 -22.55 -12.69
N LEU A 125 14.98 -22.65 -13.59
CA LEU A 125 14.24 -21.50 -14.10
C LEU A 125 13.55 -20.71 -12.98
N ILE A 126 12.87 -21.41 -12.07
CA ILE A 126 12.20 -20.77 -10.91
C ILE A 126 13.21 -20.06 -10.02
N LEU A 127 14.38 -20.67 -9.75
CA LEU A 127 15.44 -20.03 -8.96
C LEU A 127 15.99 -18.76 -9.65
N VAL A 128 16.25 -18.83 -10.96
CA VAL A 128 16.73 -17.66 -11.73
C VAL A 128 15.67 -16.57 -11.74
N MET A 129 14.41 -16.89 -11.98
CA MET A 129 13.31 -15.93 -11.93
C MET A 129 13.20 -15.24 -10.56
N LEU A 130 13.34 -15.99 -9.48
CA LEU A 130 13.31 -15.43 -8.12
C LEU A 130 14.49 -14.50 -7.87
N LEU A 131 15.71 -14.90 -8.19
CA LEU A 131 16.90 -14.08 -7.98
C LEU A 131 16.89 -12.82 -8.85
N THR A 132 16.51 -12.93 -10.11
CA THR A 132 16.46 -11.77 -11.02
C THR A 132 15.37 -10.77 -10.63
N SER A 133 14.20 -11.25 -10.18
CA SER A 133 13.15 -10.36 -9.69
C SER A 133 13.56 -9.62 -8.42
N MET A 134 14.24 -10.29 -7.48
CA MET A 134 14.79 -9.66 -6.28
C MET A 134 15.83 -8.60 -6.62
N LEU A 135 16.76 -8.91 -7.52
CA LEU A 135 17.79 -7.98 -7.96
C LEU A 135 17.20 -6.77 -8.68
N ALA A 136 16.27 -6.98 -9.60
CA ALA A 136 15.63 -5.88 -10.34
C ALA A 136 14.86 -4.94 -9.41
N GLY A 137 14.06 -5.48 -8.49
CA GLY A 137 13.35 -4.70 -7.49
C GLY A 137 14.29 -3.96 -6.54
N ALA A 138 15.39 -4.60 -6.10
CA ALA A 138 16.40 -3.99 -5.24
C ALA A 138 17.16 -2.86 -5.96
N ILE A 139 17.54 -3.03 -7.22
CA ILE A 139 18.21 -1.99 -8.03
C ILE A 139 17.24 -0.81 -8.19
N TRP A 140 15.98 -1.07 -8.56
CA TRP A 140 14.98 -0.03 -8.75
C TRP A 140 14.73 0.78 -7.47
N GLY A 141 14.60 0.12 -6.31
CA GLY A 141 14.48 0.78 -5.01
C GLY A 141 15.78 1.42 -4.52
N GLY A 142 16.94 0.94 -4.97
CA GLY A 142 18.25 1.47 -4.64
C GLY A 142 18.54 2.83 -5.27
N ILE A 143 17.96 3.11 -6.44
CA ILE A 143 18.14 4.40 -7.13
C ILE A 143 17.72 5.58 -6.24
N PRO A 144 16.45 5.68 -5.77
CA PRO A 144 16.05 6.78 -4.89
C PRO A 144 16.80 6.80 -3.57
N ALA A 145 17.19 5.63 -3.03
CA ALA A 145 17.96 5.54 -1.81
C ALA A 145 19.38 6.16 -1.98
N LEU A 146 20.04 5.91 -3.09
CA LEU A 146 21.33 6.52 -3.43
C LEU A 146 21.20 8.04 -3.60
N PHE A 147 20.17 8.51 -4.29
CA PHE A 147 19.93 9.94 -4.45
C PHE A 147 19.63 10.63 -3.11
N LYS A 148 18.88 9.97 -2.23
CA LYS A 148 18.64 10.47 -0.87
C LYS A 148 19.95 10.54 -0.07
N ALA A 149 20.77 9.50 -0.11
CA ALA A 149 22.01 9.44 0.66
C ALA A 149 23.04 10.47 0.18
N LYS A 150 23.16 10.69 -1.15
CA LYS A 150 24.20 11.54 -1.73
C LYS A 150 23.81 13.01 -1.87
N TRP A 151 22.55 13.29 -2.16
CA TRP A 151 22.06 14.66 -2.45
C TRP A 151 20.92 15.11 -1.54
N ASN A 152 20.55 14.30 -0.55
CA ASN A 152 19.45 14.58 0.37
C ASN A 152 18.13 14.98 -0.34
N THR A 153 17.85 14.33 -1.48
CA THR A 153 16.63 14.55 -2.26
C THR A 153 15.38 14.14 -1.46
N ASN A 154 14.22 14.65 -1.86
CA ASN A 154 12.94 14.22 -1.27
C ASN A 154 12.61 12.80 -1.75
N GLU A 155 12.79 11.81 -0.86
CA GLU A 155 12.58 10.39 -1.15
C GLU A 155 11.13 10.06 -1.52
N THR A 156 10.16 10.72 -0.90
CA THR A 156 8.73 10.51 -1.15
C THR A 156 8.39 10.87 -2.59
N LEU A 157 8.79 12.06 -3.02
CA LEU A 157 8.54 12.52 -4.38
C LEU A 157 9.29 11.69 -5.42
N PHE A 158 10.57 11.38 -5.13
CA PHE A 158 11.40 10.61 -6.05
C PHE A 158 10.85 9.18 -6.24
N THR A 159 10.53 8.48 -5.14
CA THR A 159 9.97 7.13 -5.22
C THR A 159 8.58 7.11 -5.87
N LEU A 160 7.76 8.14 -5.68
CA LEU A 160 6.49 8.28 -6.36
C LEU A 160 6.67 8.42 -7.88
N MET A 161 7.61 9.26 -8.32
CA MET A 161 7.90 9.44 -9.75
C MET A 161 8.40 8.15 -10.41
N MET A 162 9.17 7.33 -9.67
CA MET A 162 9.66 6.03 -10.15
C MET A 162 8.56 4.98 -10.42
N ASN A 163 7.33 5.20 -9.97
CA ASN A 163 6.20 4.34 -10.31
C ASN A 163 5.66 4.60 -11.73
N TYR A 164 5.99 5.75 -12.32
CA TYR A 164 5.47 6.18 -13.64
C TYR A 164 6.51 6.10 -14.77
N VAL A 165 7.69 5.62 -14.48
CA VAL A 165 8.77 5.38 -15.45
C VAL A 165 8.73 3.95 -15.95
#